data_9bc1ebe2a24a870111321314eb72d15a
#
_entry.id   9bc1ebe2a24a870111321314eb72d15a
#
_cell.length_a   1.000
_cell.length_b   1.000
_cell.length_c   1.000
_cell.angle_alpha   90.00
_cell.angle_beta   90.00
_cell.angle_gamma   90.00
#
_symmetry.space_group_name_H-M   'P 1'
#
loop_
_entity.id
_entity.type
_entity.pdbx_description
1 polymer ?
#
loop_
_entity_poly.entity_id
_entity_poly.type
_entity_poly.pdbx_seq_one_letter_code
_entity_poly.pdbx_strand_id
1 'polypeptide(L)'
;MKKLLKYLISIFIILSCLYYGAGFYVAYQILKIDYSCGMHEGSLPNTWSTSIDAHQYNDISQRNLRENFQYENYHLNEWQDVYFLSREKDIKINGWLFNYFPNRPIIIVTHGINPNGKCKSESNLITSLLVSKNFNVLTIDLRNYGGSDRTSEYEDLGLKSYKDILGAFDFLKNLGFKSNQIGLHGISLGASTSIFAAHEEPEILAIWSDSPIAEFNMALTDEIARYGLSIEFGPAVSFAGKILTGIDPTLLSPAFKLSKTQSYFFTH
;
A
#
# COMPACT_ATOMS: atom_id res chain seq x y z
N MET A 1 26.44 -47.84 -10.43
CA MET A 1 26.02 -47.01 -9.27
C MET A 1 26.53 -45.57 -9.33
N LYS A 2 27.85 -45.29 -9.37
CA LYS A 2 28.38 -43.89 -9.31
C LYS A 2 27.91 -42.98 -10.47
N LYS A 3 27.74 -43.51 -11.72
CA LYS A 3 27.22 -42.70 -12.83
C LYS A 3 25.73 -42.35 -12.66
N LEU A 4 24.89 -43.30 -12.24
CA LEU A 4 23.48 -43.07 -11.97
C LEU A 4 23.26 -42.00 -10.88
N LEU A 5 24.01 -42.08 -9.80
CA LEU A 5 23.96 -41.10 -8.70
C LEU A 5 24.33 -39.69 -9.20
N LYS A 6 25.35 -39.56 -10.07
CA LYS A 6 25.69 -38.25 -10.67
C LYS A 6 24.52 -37.68 -11.52
N TYR A 7 23.87 -38.50 -12.32
CA TYR A 7 22.71 -38.08 -13.14
C TYR A 7 21.55 -37.64 -12.22
N LEU A 8 21.23 -38.41 -11.19
CA LEU A 8 20.18 -38.05 -10.22
C LEU A 8 20.47 -36.72 -9.50
N ILE A 9 21.72 -36.51 -9.09
CA ILE A 9 22.17 -35.25 -8.47
C ILE A 9 22.01 -34.09 -9.48
N SER A 10 22.45 -34.30 -10.73
CA SER A 10 22.33 -33.24 -11.75
C SER A 10 20.87 -32.88 -12.04
N ILE A 11 19.97 -33.86 -12.16
CA ILE A 11 18.54 -33.64 -12.33
C ILE A 11 17.97 -32.88 -11.14
N PHE A 12 18.30 -33.29 -9.95
CA PHE A 12 17.84 -32.60 -8.72
C PHE A 12 18.28 -31.14 -8.69
N ILE A 13 19.53 -30.85 -9.04
CA ILE A 13 20.07 -29.48 -9.10
C ILE A 13 19.29 -28.66 -10.14
N ILE A 14 19.07 -29.21 -11.35
CA ILE A 14 18.33 -28.52 -12.42
C ILE A 14 16.91 -28.22 -11.96
N LEU A 15 16.19 -29.19 -11.41
CA LEU A 15 14.82 -29.00 -10.93
C LEU A 15 14.76 -27.96 -9.78
N SER A 16 15.73 -28.00 -8.88
CA SER A 16 15.84 -27.00 -7.80
C SER A 16 16.08 -25.58 -8.36
N CYS A 17 16.96 -25.45 -9.34
CA CYS A 17 17.21 -24.15 -9.99
C CYS A 17 15.97 -23.62 -10.70
N LEU A 18 15.20 -24.47 -11.39
CA LEU A 18 13.94 -24.09 -12.03
C LEU A 18 12.89 -23.69 -11.00
N TYR A 19 12.75 -24.45 -9.92
CA TYR A 19 11.80 -24.18 -8.83
C TYR A 19 12.06 -22.83 -8.16
N TYR A 20 13.30 -22.59 -7.71
CA TYR A 20 13.65 -21.33 -7.08
C TYR A 20 13.70 -20.18 -8.09
N GLY A 21 14.11 -20.42 -9.33
CA GLY A 21 14.09 -19.42 -10.40
C GLY A 21 12.69 -18.92 -10.68
N ALA A 22 11.69 -19.80 -10.74
CA ALA A 22 10.29 -19.41 -10.86
C ALA A 22 9.82 -18.60 -9.64
N GLY A 23 10.19 -19.02 -8.42
CA GLY A 23 9.90 -18.29 -7.19
C GLY A 23 10.47 -16.87 -7.20
N PHE A 24 11.72 -16.69 -7.62
CA PHE A 24 12.36 -15.37 -7.76
C PHE A 24 11.67 -14.52 -8.82
N TYR A 25 11.28 -15.10 -9.95
CA TYR A 25 10.57 -14.37 -10.99
C TYR A 25 9.23 -13.81 -10.48
N VAL A 26 8.42 -14.65 -9.83
CA VAL A 26 7.13 -14.22 -9.28
C VAL A 26 7.31 -13.17 -8.17
N ALA A 27 8.22 -13.42 -7.22
CA ALA A 27 8.49 -12.48 -6.15
C ALA A 27 8.98 -11.11 -6.68
N TYR A 28 9.84 -11.12 -7.70
CA TYR A 28 10.29 -9.89 -8.37
C TYR A 28 9.13 -9.12 -8.98
N GLN A 29 8.23 -9.80 -9.72
CA GLN A 29 7.09 -9.15 -10.35
C GLN A 29 6.11 -8.52 -9.34
N ILE A 30 5.92 -9.16 -8.19
CA ILE A 30 5.01 -8.68 -7.15
C ILE A 30 5.64 -7.51 -6.38
N LEU A 31 6.93 -7.61 -6.06
CA LEU A 31 7.57 -6.75 -5.06
C LEU A 31 8.34 -5.57 -5.68
N LYS A 32 8.65 -5.61 -6.98
CA LYS A 32 9.36 -4.52 -7.63
C LYS A 32 8.51 -3.27 -7.67
N ILE A 33 9.01 -2.16 -7.12
CA ILE A 33 8.32 -0.88 -7.10
C ILE A 33 8.48 -0.16 -8.44
N ASP A 34 7.40 0.38 -8.98
CA ASP A 34 7.42 1.33 -10.08
C ASP A 34 7.41 2.76 -9.52
N TYR A 35 8.47 3.50 -9.78
CA TYR A 35 8.64 4.86 -9.30
C TYR A 35 7.97 5.94 -10.16
N SER A 36 7.27 5.58 -11.22
CA SER A 36 6.61 6.55 -12.13
C SER A 36 5.34 7.17 -11.56
N CYS A 37 4.86 6.65 -10.46
CA CYS A 37 3.58 6.99 -9.84
C CYS A 37 3.52 8.45 -9.36
N GLY A 38 2.39 9.12 -9.64
CA GLY A 38 2.06 10.44 -9.09
C GLY A 38 2.86 11.62 -9.62
N MET A 39 3.65 11.41 -10.66
CA MET A 39 4.52 12.43 -11.26
C MET A 39 3.94 13.08 -12.52
N HIS A 40 2.67 12.78 -12.85
CA HIS A 40 2.04 13.24 -14.08
C HIS A 40 1.10 14.42 -13.81
N GLU A 41 1.03 15.33 -14.80
CA GLU A 41 0.00 16.34 -14.89
C GLU A 41 -1.36 15.72 -14.77
N GLY A 42 -2.21 15.52 -14.44
CA GLY A 42 -3.47 14.75 -14.33
C GLY A 42 -3.56 13.81 -13.13
N SER A 43 -2.54 13.78 -12.27
CA SER A 43 -2.58 13.03 -11.01
C SER A 43 -2.85 13.93 -9.80
N LEU A 44 -2.81 15.26 -9.99
CA LEU A 44 -3.03 16.22 -8.92
C LEU A 44 -4.49 16.29 -8.49
N PRO A 45 -4.79 16.73 -7.27
CA PRO A 45 -6.16 16.79 -6.76
C PRO A 45 -7.15 17.59 -7.61
N ASN A 46 -6.68 18.57 -8.38
CA ASN A 46 -7.50 19.44 -9.24
C ASN A 46 -7.46 19.10 -10.73
N THR A 47 -6.69 18.08 -11.13
CA THR A 47 -6.55 17.74 -12.55
C THR A 47 -6.66 16.24 -12.84
N TRP A 48 -6.79 15.39 -11.82
CA TRP A 48 -6.87 13.95 -12.03
C TRP A 48 -8.03 13.57 -12.94
N SER A 49 -7.80 12.60 -13.83
CA SER A 49 -8.73 12.21 -14.88
C SER A 49 -8.59 10.74 -15.28
N THR A 50 -9.55 10.25 -16.06
CA THR A 50 -9.58 8.89 -16.64
C THR A 50 -8.33 8.50 -17.41
N SER A 51 -7.65 9.46 -18.05
CA SER A 51 -6.54 9.14 -18.95
C SER A 51 -5.34 8.53 -18.23
N ILE A 52 -5.16 8.87 -16.95
CA ILE A 52 -4.10 8.31 -16.11
C ILE A 52 -4.52 6.97 -15.52
N ASP A 53 -5.77 6.90 -15.09
CA ASP A 53 -6.33 5.69 -14.54
C ASP A 53 -6.48 4.56 -15.57
N ALA A 54 -6.62 4.87 -16.85
CA ALA A 54 -6.76 3.87 -17.90
C ALA A 54 -5.58 2.88 -17.96
N HIS A 55 -4.40 3.29 -17.48
CA HIS A 55 -3.24 2.41 -17.33
C HIS A 55 -3.21 1.67 -15.98
N GLN A 56 -3.89 2.17 -14.97
CA GLN A 56 -3.84 1.64 -13.61
C GLN A 56 -4.87 0.54 -13.35
N TYR A 57 -6.01 0.58 -14.02
CA TYR A 57 -7.12 -0.34 -13.77
C TYR A 57 -7.59 -1.00 -15.06
N ASN A 58 -7.05 -2.16 -15.36
CA ASN A 58 -7.54 -3.02 -16.46
C ASN A 58 -8.86 -3.75 -16.12
N ASP A 59 -9.51 -3.40 -15.01
CA ASP A 59 -10.75 -4.03 -14.61
C ASP A 59 -11.93 -3.48 -15.40
N ILE A 60 -12.63 -4.38 -16.10
CA ILE A 60 -13.80 -4.07 -16.93
C ILE A 60 -14.94 -3.47 -16.11
N SER A 61 -15.13 -3.87 -14.87
CA SER A 61 -16.19 -3.36 -14.00
C SER A 61 -16.01 -1.88 -13.66
N GLN A 62 -14.78 -1.45 -13.52
CA GLN A 62 -14.45 -0.05 -13.28
C GLN A 62 -14.49 0.82 -14.55
N ARG A 63 -14.29 0.24 -15.75
CA ARG A 63 -14.43 0.94 -17.02
C ARG A 63 -15.84 1.51 -17.19
N ASN A 64 -16.88 0.75 -16.87
CA ASN A 64 -18.27 1.19 -17.01
C ASN A 64 -18.64 2.33 -16.06
N LEU A 65 -18.07 2.36 -14.87
CA LEU A 65 -18.20 3.50 -13.96
C LEU A 65 -17.48 4.74 -14.49
N ARG A 66 -16.34 4.56 -15.16
CA ARG A 66 -15.50 5.64 -15.68
C ARG A 66 -16.08 6.36 -16.89
N GLU A 67 -16.72 5.66 -17.81
CA GLU A 67 -17.32 6.26 -19.00
C GLU A 67 -18.41 7.29 -18.67
N ASN A 68 -19.07 7.17 -17.51
CA ASN A 68 -20.11 8.08 -17.05
C ASN A 68 -19.71 8.93 -15.83
N PHE A 69 -18.47 8.81 -15.37
CA PHE A 69 -18.01 9.48 -14.17
C PHE A 69 -17.42 10.85 -14.52
N GLN A 70 -17.98 11.90 -13.92
CA GLN A 70 -17.50 13.27 -14.11
C GLN A 70 -16.47 13.59 -13.03
N TYR A 71 -15.20 13.43 -13.34
CA TYR A 71 -14.07 13.62 -12.43
C TYR A 71 -13.98 15.03 -11.88
N GLU A 72 -14.36 16.00 -12.68
CA GLU A 72 -14.34 17.44 -12.35
C GLU A 72 -15.20 17.75 -11.11
N ASN A 73 -16.25 16.98 -10.86
CA ASN A 73 -17.10 17.14 -9.67
C ASN A 73 -16.37 16.75 -8.37
N TYR A 74 -15.23 16.07 -8.47
CA TYR A 74 -14.43 15.58 -7.35
C TYR A 74 -13.05 16.25 -7.28
N HIS A 75 -12.80 17.28 -8.07
CA HIS A 75 -11.57 18.05 -7.99
C HIS A 75 -11.54 18.89 -6.72
N LEU A 76 -10.36 18.94 -6.10
CA LEU A 76 -10.05 19.78 -4.95
C LEU A 76 -9.00 20.80 -5.37
N ASN A 77 -9.32 22.10 -5.30
CA ASN A 77 -8.47 23.15 -5.88
C ASN A 77 -7.42 23.70 -4.91
N GLU A 78 -7.56 23.43 -3.63
CA GLU A 78 -6.67 23.95 -2.60
C GLU A 78 -6.13 22.83 -1.73
N TRP A 79 -4.83 22.73 -1.59
CA TRP A 79 -4.15 21.82 -0.67
C TRP A 79 -2.76 22.39 -0.34
N GLN A 80 -2.15 21.82 0.68
CA GLN A 80 -0.76 22.10 1.01
C GLN A 80 0.08 20.86 0.75
N ASP A 81 1.15 20.99 -0.05
CA ASP A 81 2.19 19.98 -0.10
C ASP A 81 2.98 20.03 1.21
N VAL A 82 2.97 18.92 1.93
CA VAL A 82 3.65 18.80 3.22
C VAL A 82 4.70 17.71 3.19
N TYR A 83 5.73 17.90 4.01
CA TYR A 83 6.76 16.91 4.28
C TYR A 83 6.93 16.74 5.78
N PHE A 84 7.04 15.50 6.22
CA PHE A 84 7.27 15.15 7.62
C PHE A 84 8.16 13.91 7.70
N LEU A 85 8.66 13.60 8.88
CA LEU A 85 9.49 12.42 9.10
C LEU A 85 8.63 11.21 9.46
N SER A 86 8.95 10.07 8.89
CA SER A 86 8.52 8.76 9.41
C SER A 86 8.97 8.61 10.88
N ARG A 87 8.32 7.75 11.66
CA ARG A 87 8.90 7.32 12.95
C ARG A 87 10.19 6.50 12.76
N GLU A 88 10.47 6.04 11.57
CA GLU A 88 11.80 5.55 11.22
C GLU A 88 12.70 6.73 10.88
N LYS A 89 13.85 6.77 11.54
CA LYS A 89 14.77 7.90 11.47
C LYS A 89 15.19 8.23 10.04
N ASP A 90 15.25 9.55 9.75
CA ASP A 90 15.79 10.12 8.50
C ASP A 90 15.03 9.76 7.21
N ILE A 91 13.79 9.27 7.29
CA ILE A 91 12.91 9.03 6.13
C ILE A 91 11.86 10.12 6.04
N LYS A 92 11.88 10.88 4.96
CA LYS A 92 10.95 11.96 4.67
C LYS A 92 9.76 11.45 3.86
N ILE A 93 8.56 11.75 4.34
CA ILE A 93 7.27 11.37 3.74
C ILE A 93 6.60 12.62 3.19
N ASN A 94 6.07 12.51 1.97
CA ASN A 94 5.30 13.54 1.31
C ASN A 94 3.80 13.30 1.46
N GLY A 95 3.03 14.37 1.58
CA GLY A 95 1.57 14.31 1.61
C GLY A 95 0.90 15.57 1.08
N TRP A 96 -0.39 15.44 0.79
CA TRP A 96 -1.31 16.53 0.51
C TRP A 96 -2.23 16.75 1.71
N LEU A 97 -2.16 17.92 2.31
CA LEU A 97 -2.98 18.31 3.46
C LEU A 97 -4.14 19.18 3.00
N PHE A 98 -5.35 18.71 3.25
CA PHE A 98 -6.63 19.39 3.05
C PHE A 98 -7.20 19.74 4.43
N ASN A 99 -6.92 20.92 4.93
CA ASN A 99 -7.31 21.36 6.27
C ASN A 99 -8.28 22.55 6.17
N TYR A 100 -9.51 22.26 5.73
CA TYR A 100 -10.53 23.28 5.48
C TYR A 100 -11.45 23.57 6.66
N PHE A 101 -11.58 22.62 7.57
CA PHE A 101 -12.64 22.68 8.59
C PHE A 101 -12.05 22.75 9.99
N PRO A 102 -12.02 23.95 10.63
CA PRO A 102 -11.52 24.10 12.01
C PRO A 102 -12.26 23.17 12.99
N ASN A 103 -11.50 22.55 13.89
CA ASN A 103 -12.02 21.66 14.94
C ASN A 103 -12.73 20.37 14.45
N ARG A 104 -12.69 20.05 13.15
CA ARG A 104 -13.21 18.80 12.61
C ARG A 104 -12.14 17.72 12.60
N PRO A 105 -12.53 16.43 12.66
CA PRO A 105 -11.58 15.33 12.54
C PRO A 105 -10.80 15.36 11.23
N ILE A 106 -9.63 14.72 11.27
CA ILE A 106 -8.76 14.52 10.11
C ILE A 106 -8.52 13.05 9.87
N ILE A 107 -8.51 12.65 8.60
CA ILE A 107 -8.27 11.27 8.18
C ILE A 107 -6.94 11.20 7.44
N ILE A 108 -6.03 10.34 7.89
CA ILE A 108 -4.82 9.97 7.13
C ILE A 108 -5.25 8.93 6.10
N VAL A 109 -5.00 9.23 4.82
CA VAL A 109 -5.37 8.35 3.70
C VAL A 109 -4.11 7.78 3.06
N THR A 110 -4.06 6.45 2.89
CA THR A 110 -2.93 5.71 2.33
C THR A 110 -3.36 4.85 1.14
N HIS A 111 -2.54 4.89 0.10
CA HIS A 111 -2.74 4.21 -1.18
C HIS A 111 -2.45 2.69 -1.13
N GLY A 112 -2.82 1.98 -2.20
CA GLY A 112 -2.54 0.57 -2.39
C GLY A 112 -1.14 0.27 -2.91
N ILE A 113 -0.87 -1.02 -3.14
CA ILE A 113 0.40 -1.50 -3.68
C ILE A 113 0.47 -1.25 -5.20
N ASN A 114 1.71 -1.05 -5.67
CA ASN A 114 2.06 -1.20 -7.08
C ASN A 114 1.79 -2.66 -7.57
N PRO A 115 1.61 -3.04 -8.90
CA PRO A 115 2.53 -2.50 -9.92
C PRO A 115 2.05 -1.33 -10.77
N ASN A 116 0.93 -0.80 -10.64
CA ASN A 116 0.42 0.16 -11.63
C ASN A 116 0.55 1.63 -11.20
N GLY A 117 1.64 1.99 -10.55
CA GLY A 117 1.94 3.37 -10.19
C GLY A 117 0.99 3.98 -9.16
N LYS A 118 0.50 3.18 -8.24
CA LYS A 118 -0.36 3.66 -7.15
C LYS A 118 0.44 4.49 -6.15
N CYS A 119 -0.05 5.65 -5.85
CA CYS A 119 0.48 6.56 -4.82
C CYS A 119 -0.68 7.43 -4.31
N LYS A 120 -0.40 8.51 -3.59
CA LYS A 120 -1.46 9.36 -3.03
C LYS A 120 -2.51 9.83 -4.05
N SER A 121 -2.18 9.89 -5.34
CA SER A 121 -3.14 10.21 -6.41
C SER A 121 -4.26 9.17 -6.54
N GLU A 122 -4.04 7.91 -6.21
CA GLU A 122 -5.09 6.88 -6.15
C GLU A 122 -6.21 7.30 -5.18
N SER A 123 -5.84 8.05 -4.16
CA SER A 123 -6.75 8.46 -3.09
C SER A 123 -7.55 9.73 -3.38
N ASN A 124 -7.43 10.33 -4.58
CA ASN A 124 -8.10 11.59 -4.91
C ASN A 124 -9.63 11.52 -4.75
N LEU A 125 -10.27 10.44 -5.22
CA LEU A 125 -11.72 10.27 -5.09
C LEU A 125 -12.15 10.17 -3.62
N ILE A 126 -11.54 9.28 -2.85
CA ILE A 126 -11.90 9.11 -1.44
C ILE A 126 -11.61 10.37 -0.62
N THR A 127 -10.51 11.07 -0.95
CA THR A 127 -10.18 12.36 -0.35
C THR A 127 -11.28 13.38 -0.60
N SER A 128 -11.74 13.52 -1.83
CA SER A 128 -12.85 14.43 -2.19
C SER A 128 -14.14 14.06 -1.46
N LEU A 129 -14.48 12.76 -1.40
CA LEU A 129 -15.66 12.29 -0.68
C LEU A 129 -15.59 12.61 0.82
N LEU A 130 -14.43 12.41 1.47
CA LEU A 130 -14.23 12.75 2.87
C LEU A 130 -14.35 14.26 3.11
N VAL A 131 -13.72 15.08 2.25
CA VAL A 131 -13.81 16.54 2.30
C VAL A 131 -15.27 16.99 2.14
N SER A 132 -16.04 16.39 1.22
CA SER A 132 -17.47 16.69 1.04
C SER A 132 -18.33 16.39 2.28
N LYS A 133 -17.83 15.57 3.19
CA LYS A 133 -18.45 15.23 4.49
C LYS A 133 -17.85 16.02 5.66
N ASN A 134 -17.14 17.10 5.38
CA ASN A 134 -16.50 17.99 6.37
C ASN A 134 -15.43 17.30 7.21
N PHE A 135 -14.69 16.33 6.66
CA PHE A 135 -13.45 15.84 7.24
C PHE A 135 -12.28 16.62 6.65
N ASN A 136 -11.29 16.90 7.47
CA ASN A 136 -9.95 17.24 6.99
C ASN A 136 -9.26 15.96 6.52
N VAL A 137 -8.31 16.05 5.60
CA VAL A 137 -7.62 14.88 5.06
C VAL A 137 -6.13 15.16 4.92
N LEU A 138 -5.31 14.18 5.27
CA LEU A 138 -3.91 14.10 4.93
C LEU A 138 -3.69 12.84 4.08
N THR A 139 -3.54 13.01 2.78
CA THR A 139 -3.22 11.91 1.86
C THR A 139 -1.70 11.81 1.74
N ILE A 140 -1.12 10.63 1.93
CA ILE A 140 0.33 10.44 1.95
C ILE A 140 0.81 9.46 0.89
N ASP A 141 2.03 9.68 0.39
CA ASP A 141 2.82 8.64 -0.25
C ASP A 141 3.58 7.87 0.83
N LEU A 142 3.42 6.56 0.88
CA LEU A 142 4.30 5.72 1.70
C LEU A 142 5.74 5.82 1.17
N ARG A 143 6.74 5.44 1.97
CA ARG A 143 8.13 5.36 1.49
C ARG A 143 8.22 4.61 0.17
N ASN A 144 9.17 4.95 -0.68
CA ASN A 144 9.37 4.41 -2.02
C ASN A 144 8.32 4.82 -3.06
N TYR A 145 7.31 5.63 -2.70
CA TYR A 145 6.27 6.10 -3.62
C TYR A 145 6.29 7.61 -3.78
N GLY A 146 5.85 8.07 -4.94
CA GLY A 146 5.60 9.47 -5.26
C GLY A 146 6.71 10.43 -4.83
N GLY A 147 6.36 11.36 -3.94
CA GLY A 147 7.27 12.39 -3.40
C GLY A 147 8.01 12.00 -2.13
N SER A 148 7.80 10.78 -1.60
CA SER A 148 8.48 10.28 -0.41
C SER A 148 9.86 9.69 -0.72
N ASP A 149 10.70 9.58 0.33
CA ASP A 149 12.06 9.06 0.19
C ASP A 149 12.07 7.60 -0.29
N ARG A 150 13.06 7.29 -1.12
CA ARG A 150 13.31 5.94 -1.64
C ARG A 150 14.33 5.22 -0.76
N THR A 151 13.91 4.13 -0.14
CA THR A 151 14.73 3.33 0.77
C THR A 151 15.01 1.92 0.26
N SER A 152 14.22 1.45 -0.72
CA SER A 152 14.31 0.12 -1.30
C SER A 152 13.78 0.12 -2.73
N GLU A 153 14.23 -0.82 -3.55
CA GLU A 153 13.65 -1.13 -4.86
C GLU A 153 12.46 -2.10 -4.76
N TYR A 154 12.23 -2.67 -3.57
CA TYR A 154 11.21 -3.66 -3.33
C TYR A 154 10.26 -3.23 -2.23
N GLU A 155 9.01 -3.62 -2.38
CA GLU A 155 7.92 -3.37 -1.44
C GLU A 155 8.15 -4.08 -0.10
N ASP A 156 7.86 -3.40 0.99
CA ASP A 156 7.96 -3.95 2.34
C ASP A 156 6.66 -4.57 2.88
N LEU A 157 5.61 -4.56 2.06
CA LEU A 157 4.29 -5.09 2.38
C LEU A 157 3.65 -4.48 3.65
N GLY A 158 3.99 -3.22 3.95
CA GLY A 158 3.49 -2.54 5.14
C GLY A 158 4.28 -2.84 6.42
N LEU A 159 5.24 -3.78 6.37
CA LEU A 159 5.98 -4.27 7.55
C LEU A 159 7.05 -3.29 8.07
N LYS A 160 7.35 -2.24 7.31
CA LYS A 160 8.17 -1.09 7.74
C LYS A 160 7.43 0.22 7.53
N SER A 161 6.70 0.35 6.41
CA SER A 161 6.00 1.57 6.02
C SER A 161 4.85 1.96 6.94
N TYR A 162 4.38 1.09 7.86
CA TYR A 162 3.45 1.51 8.90
C TYR A 162 4.01 2.65 9.76
N LYS A 163 5.34 2.77 9.87
CA LYS A 163 6.00 3.88 10.58
C LYS A 163 5.83 5.23 9.87
N ASP A 164 5.53 5.21 8.58
CA ASP A 164 5.22 6.42 7.80
C ASP A 164 3.86 6.99 8.20
N ILE A 165 2.88 6.10 8.41
CA ILE A 165 1.56 6.45 8.96
C ILE A 165 1.71 6.99 10.39
N LEU A 166 2.57 6.39 11.20
CA LEU A 166 2.85 6.87 12.55
C LEU A 166 3.53 8.24 12.52
N GLY A 167 4.42 8.48 11.56
CA GLY A 167 4.99 9.82 11.32
C GLY A 167 3.94 10.85 10.93
N ALA A 168 2.98 10.47 10.07
CA ALA A 168 1.84 11.32 9.73
C ALA A 168 0.96 11.63 10.95
N PHE A 169 0.71 10.65 11.80
CA PHE A 169 -0.01 10.81 13.06
C PHE A 169 0.69 11.82 13.98
N ASP A 170 2.00 11.69 14.18
CA ASP A 170 2.80 12.61 14.98
C ASP A 170 2.83 14.03 14.38
N PHE A 171 2.94 14.13 13.04
CA PHE A 171 2.87 15.40 12.33
C PHE A 171 1.54 16.12 12.59
N LEU A 172 0.42 15.42 12.52
CA LEU A 172 -0.90 15.98 12.78
C LEU A 172 -1.08 16.39 14.26
N LYS A 173 -0.55 15.61 15.19
CA LYS A 173 -0.52 16.00 16.62
C LYS A 173 0.28 17.30 16.82
N ASN A 174 1.40 17.47 16.15
CA ASN A 174 2.19 18.70 16.18
C ASN A 174 1.48 19.90 15.55
N LEU A 175 0.55 19.67 14.62
CA LEU A 175 -0.35 20.70 14.07
C LEU A 175 -1.53 21.04 15.01
N GLY A 176 -1.66 20.35 16.14
CA GLY A 176 -2.67 20.61 17.17
C GLY A 176 -3.89 19.71 17.12
N PHE A 177 -3.96 18.70 16.25
CA PHE A 177 -5.02 17.69 16.29
C PHE A 177 -4.84 16.79 17.53
N LYS A 178 -5.94 16.50 18.20
CA LYS A 178 -5.95 15.50 19.28
C LYS A 178 -5.97 14.10 18.70
N SER A 179 -5.40 13.12 19.39
CA SER A 179 -5.36 11.72 18.93
C SER A 179 -6.76 11.19 18.57
N ASN A 180 -7.78 11.52 19.35
CA ASN A 180 -9.17 11.10 19.09
C ASN A 180 -9.85 11.85 17.92
N GLN A 181 -9.18 12.78 17.28
CA GLN A 181 -9.63 13.47 16.07
C GLN A 181 -8.94 12.92 14.82
N ILE A 182 -7.98 12.01 14.96
CA ILE A 182 -7.21 11.45 13.85
C ILE A 182 -7.69 10.03 13.59
N GLY A 183 -8.21 9.78 12.39
CA GLY A 183 -8.56 8.45 11.90
C GLY A 183 -7.67 8.01 10.75
N LEU A 184 -7.70 6.72 10.41
CA LEU A 184 -6.98 6.16 9.28
C LEU A 184 -7.96 5.64 8.22
N HIS A 185 -7.62 5.84 6.96
CA HIS A 185 -8.20 5.13 5.83
C HIS A 185 -7.07 4.58 4.97
N GLY A 186 -7.14 3.31 4.63
CA GLY A 186 -6.15 2.69 3.76
C GLY A 186 -6.81 1.82 2.70
N ILE A 187 -6.20 1.78 1.52
CA ILE A 187 -6.63 0.97 0.38
C ILE A 187 -5.63 -0.18 0.20
N SER A 188 -6.10 -1.43 0.16
CA SER A 188 -5.27 -2.61 -0.14
C SER A 188 -4.03 -2.69 0.79
N LEU A 189 -2.81 -2.49 0.25
CA LEU A 189 -1.59 -2.38 1.05
C LEU A 189 -1.73 -1.33 2.15
N GLY A 190 -2.23 -0.13 1.84
CA GLY A 190 -2.44 0.94 2.81
C GLY A 190 -3.42 0.54 3.91
N ALA A 191 -4.42 -0.30 3.59
CA ALA A 191 -5.34 -0.86 4.58
C ALA A 191 -4.63 -1.77 5.59
N SER A 192 -3.79 -2.69 5.09
CA SER A 192 -2.96 -3.57 5.93
C SER A 192 -1.96 -2.77 6.76
N THR A 193 -1.30 -1.79 6.13
CA THR A 193 -0.33 -0.90 6.78
C THR A 193 -0.98 -0.07 7.89
N SER A 194 -2.23 0.39 7.68
CA SER A 194 -3.01 1.12 8.69
C SER A 194 -3.34 0.25 9.92
N ILE A 195 -3.61 -1.04 9.71
CA ILE A 195 -3.83 -1.99 10.83
C ILE A 195 -2.53 -2.17 11.63
N PHE A 196 -1.38 -2.30 10.96
CA PHE A 196 -0.09 -2.36 11.67
C PHE A 196 0.21 -1.07 12.45
N ALA A 197 -0.05 0.09 11.84
CA ALA A 197 0.13 1.37 12.52
C ALA A 197 -0.77 1.49 13.77
N ALA A 198 -2.04 1.11 13.66
CA ALA A 198 -2.97 1.13 14.79
C ALA A 198 -2.61 0.12 15.88
N HIS A 199 -2.02 -1.04 15.52
CA HIS A 199 -1.51 -2.00 16.49
C HIS A 199 -0.38 -1.43 17.35
N GLU A 200 0.54 -0.70 16.70
CA GLU A 200 1.70 -0.10 17.37
C GLU A 200 1.36 1.20 18.13
N GLU A 201 0.26 1.86 17.74
CA GLU A 201 -0.17 3.12 18.35
C GLU A 201 -1.62 3.02 18.86
N PRO A 202 -1.81 2.67 20.14
CA PRO A 202 -3.15 2.51 20.72
C PRO A 202 -4.01 3.78 20.76
N GLU A 203 -3.40 4.98 20.58
CA GLU A 203 -4.14 6.23 20.49
C GLU A 203 -4.90 6.39 19.15
N ILE A 204 -4.60 5.59 18.14
CA ILE A 204 -5.34 5.53 16.89
C ILE A 204 -6.59 4.67 17.13
N LEU A 205 -7.77 5.31 17.19
CA LEU A 205 -8.99 4.66 17.62
C LEU A 205 -9.93 4.24 16.48
N ALA A 206 -9.79 4.81 15.29
CA ALA A 206 -10.71 4.60 14.18
C ALA A 206 -9.93 4.28 12.89
N ILE A 207 -10.20 3.12 12.31
CA ILE A 207 -9.52 2.61 11.13
C ILE A 207 -10.55 2.13 10.10
N TRP A 208 -10.54 2.71 8.92
CA TRP A 208 -11.27 2.21 7.76
C TRP A 208 -10.29 1.51 6.82
N SER A 209 -10.40 0.20 6.74
CA SER A 209 -9.58 -0.67 5.90
C SER A 209 -10.37 -1.12 4.68
N ASP A 210 -9.98 -0.64 3.51
CA ASP A 210 -10.58 -1.02 2.24
C ASP A 210 -9.75 -2.10 1.56
N SER A 211 -10.34 -3.29 1.40
CA SER A 211 -9.71 -4.47 0.78
C SER A 211 -8.34 -4.84 1.37
N PRO A 212 -8.17 -4.96 2.70
CA PRO A 212 -6.89 -5.32 3.29
C PRO A 212 -6.46 -6.73 2.91
N ILE A 213 -5.14 -6.94 2.83
CA ILE A 213 -4.59 -8.29 2.90
C ILE A 213 -4.77 -8.79 4.33
N ALA A 214 -5.58 -9.82 4.53
CA ALA A 214 -5.86 -10.34 5.86
C ALA A 214 -4.69 -11.17 6.41
N GLU A 215 -4.14 -12.04 5.57
CA GLU A 215 -3.05 -12.97 5.91
C GLU A 215 -2.19 -13.28 4.68
N PHE A 216 -0.88 -13.39 4.89
CA PHE A 216 0.10 -13.61 3.82
C PHE A 216 -0.18 -14.85 2.97
N ASN A 217 -0.47 -16.00 3.60
CA ASN A 217 -0.65 -17.25 2.87
C ASN A 217 -1.85 -17.20 1.91
N MET A 218 -2.92 -16.50 2.29
CA MET A 218 -4.09 -16.30 1.41
C MET A 218 -3.71 -15.45 0.19
N ALA A 219 -3.09 -14.30 0.42
CA ALA A 219 -2.66 -13.41 -0.64
C ALA A 219 -1.63 -14.08 -1.57
N LEU A 220 -0.69 -14.85 -1.01
CA LEU A 220 0.31 -15.59 -1.78
C LEU A 220 -0.34 -16.63 -2.70
N THR A 221 -1.36 -17.35 -2.20
CA THR A 221 -2.09 -18.33 -3.00
C THR A 221 -2.73 -17.68 -4.23
N ASP A 222 -3.42 -16.57 -4.02
CA ASP A 222 -4.10 -15.84 -5.09
C ASP A 222 -3.09 -15.27 -6.11
N GLU A 223 -1.99 -14.69 -5.64
CA GLU A 223 -0.97 -14.15 -6.53
C GLU A 223 -0.27 -15.23 -7.35
N ILE A 224 0.12 -16.36 -6.76
CA ILE A 224 0.73 -17.47 -7.50
C ILE A 224 -0.20 -17.99 -8.59
N ALA A 225 -1.50 -18.11 -8.29
CA ALA A 225 -2.51 -18.55 -9.26
C ALA A 225 -2.65 -17.57 -10.44
N ARG A 226 -2.50 -16.25 -10.22
CA ARG A 226 -2.50 -15.24 -11.30
C ARG A 226 -1.35 -15.44 -12.30
N TYR A 227 -0.21 -15.96 -11.85
CA TYR A 227 0.92 -16.31 -12.72
C TYR A 227 0.80 -17.70 -13.34
N GLY A 228 -0.35 -18.40 -13.16
CA GLY A 228 -0.59 -19.75 -13.71
C GLY A 228 0.27 -20.84 -13.07
N LEU A 229 0.81 -20.60 -11.89
CA LEU A 229 1.65 -21.54 -11.15
C LEU A 229 0.84 -22.25 -10.06
N SER A 230 1.31 -23.44 -9.67
CA SER A 230 0.74 -24.18 -8.54
C SER A 230 1.18 -23.59 -7.21
N ILE A 231 0.34 -23.74 -6.17
CA ILE A 231 0.61 -23.25 -4.80
C ILE A 231 1.89 -23.86 -4.20
N GLU A 232 2.34 -25.01 -4.71
CA GLU A 232 3.62 -25.63 -4.30
C GLU A 232 4.83 -24.74 -4.56
N PHE A 233 4.70 -23.70 -5.41
CA PHE A 233 5.73 -22.66 -5.57
C PHE A 233 5.77 -21.65 -4.40
N GLY A 234 4.78 -21.65 -3.51
CA GLY A 234 4.69 -20.73 -2.37
C GLY A 234 5.97 -20.61 -1.54
N PRO A 235 6.60 -21.73 -1.12
CA PRO A 235 7.86 -21.66 -0.37
C PRO A 235 9.00 -21.00 -1.15
N ALA A 236 9.09 -21.22 -2.47
CA ALA A 236 10.12 -20.60 -3.31
C ALA A 236 9.86 -19.08 -3.47
N VAL A 237 8.61 -18.66 -3.64
CA VAL A 237 8.23 -17.24 -3.72
C VAL A 237 8.48 -16.53 -2.39
N SER A 238 8.10 -17.13 -1.27
CA SER A 238 8.36 -16.60 0.07
C SER A 238 9.85 -16.47 0.37
N PHE A 239 10.64 -17.49 0.02
CA PHE A 239 12.09 -17.46 0.17
C PHE A 239 12.71 -16.32 -0.68
N ALA A 240 12.29 -16.19 -1.94
CA ALA A 240 12.76 -15.14 -2.82
C ALA A 240 12.35 -13.75 -2.30
N GLY A 241 11.11 -13.59 -1.83
CA GLY A 241 10.63 -12.34 -1.23
C GLY A 241 11.48 -11.92 -0.04
N LYS A 242 11.82 -12.87 0.83
CA LYS A 242 12.71 -12.61 1.97
C LYS A 242 14.12 -12.18 1.54
N ILE A 243 14.66 -12.77 0.48
CA ILE A 243 15.97 -12.38 -0.06
C ILE A 243 15.93 -10.97 -0.66
N LEU A 244 14.90 -10.67 -1.46
CA LEU A 244 14.77 -9.38 -2.16
C LEU A 244 14.52 -8.21 -1.21
N THR A 245 13.66 -8.39 -0.21
CA THR A 245 13.23 -7.32 0.70
C THR A 245 14.02 -7.24 2.00
N GLY A 246 14.72 -8.32 2.37
CA GLY A 246 15.31 -8.49 3.71
C GLY A 246 14.27 -8.65 4.83
N ILE A 247 13.00 -8.87 4.49
CA ILE A 247 11.88 -9.01 5.43
C ILE A 247 11.27 -10.40 5.24
N ASP A 248 10.81 -11.01 6.33
CA ASP A 248 10.05 -12.25 6.26
C ASP A 248 8.60 -11.94 5.88
N PRO A 249 8.16 -12.26 4.65
CA PRO A 249 6.81 -11.88 4.20
C PRO A 249 5.69 -12.63 4.95
N THR A 250 6.01 -13.73 5.62
CA THR A 250 5.04 -14.49 6.45
C THR A 250 4.56 -13.67 7.67
N LEU A 251 5.26 -12.57 8.01
CA LEU A 251 4.84 -11.63 9.06
C LEU A 251 3.67 -10.74 8.61
N LEU A 252 3.32 -10.72 7.31
CA LEU A 252 2.16 -10.01 6.79
C LEU A 252 0.88 -10.72 7.20
N SER A 253 0.41 -10.44 8.39
CA SER A 253 -0.82 -11.03 8.95
C SER A 253 -1.57 -9.98 9.78
N PRO A 254 -2.15 -8.94 9.14
CA PRO A 254 -2.86 -7.87 9.85
C PRO A 254 -4.06 -8.38 10.67
N ALA A 255 -4.70 -9.48 10.24
CA ALA A 255 -5.83 -10.05 10.96
C ALA A 255 -5.52 -10.40 12.43
N PHE A 256 -4.26 -10.76 12.74
CA PHE A 256 -3.81 -11.05 14.11
C PHE A 256 -3.37 -9.80 14.89
N LYS A 257 -3.47 -8.61 14.30
CA LYS A 257 -3.07 -7.33 14.88
C LYS A 257 -4.24 -6.47 15.35
N LEU A 258 -5.45 -6.93 15.14
CA LEU A 258 -6.66 -6.22 15.53
C LEU A 258 -6.80 -6.14 17.06
N SER A 259 -7.14 -4.95 17.56
CA SER A 259 -7.36 -4.69 18.98
C SER A 259 -8.84 -4.47 19.28
N LYS A 260 -9.31 -4.92 20.45
CA LYS A 260 -10.69 -4.70 20.92
C LYS A 260 -10.96 -3.26 21.38
N THR A 261 -9.93 -2.47 21.57
CA THR A 261 -10.02 -1.06 22.01
C THR A 261 -10.14 -0.08 20.86
N GLN A 262 -10.01 -0.56 19.62
CA GLN A 262 -10.05 0.22 18.41
C GLN A 262 -11.27 -0.15 17.56
N SER A 263 -11.78 0.80 16.79
CA SER A 263 -12.93 0.59 15.90
C SER A 263 -12.43 0.39 14.46
N TYR A 264 -12.83 -0.71 13.86
CA TYR A 264 -12.48 -1.07 12.48
C TYR A 264 -13.73 -1.09 11.61
N PHE A 265 -13.64 -0.46 10.45
CA PHE A 265 -14.63 -0.56 9.38
C PHE A 265 -13.94 -1.19 8.17
N PHE A 266 -14.48 -2.29 7.69
CA PHE A 266 -13.93 -3.03 6.54
C PHE A 266 -14.87 -2.87 5.35
N THR A 267 -14.29 -2.55 4.20
CA THR A 267 -14.93 -2.58 2.88
C THR A 267 -14.14 -3.48 1.94
N HIS A 268 -14.80 -3.97 0.87
CA HIS A 268 -14.16 -4.83 -0.13
C HIS A 268 -14.84 -4.66 -1.50
#